data_a24ffd277d0e7add15300bdd7e6a6c87
#
_entry.id   a24ffd277d0e7add15300bdd7e6a6c87
#
_cell.length_a   1.000
_cell.length_b   1.000
_cell.length_c   1.000
_cell.angle_alpha   90.00
_cell.angle_beta   90.00
_cell.angle_gamma   90.00
#
_symmetry.space_group_name_H-M   'P 1'
#
loop_
_entity.id
_entity.type
_entity.pdbx_description
1 polymer ?
#
loop_
_entity_poly.entity_id
_entity_poly.type
_entity_poly.pdbx_seq_one_letter_code
_entity_poly.pdbx_strand_id
1 'polypeptide(L)'
;AMPSGTGLDLFGQAFPTRTFDVGIAEQHAVTFAAGLAAEGYKPFCALYSTFLQRGYDQVVHDVAIQNLPVRFAVDRAGLVGADGATHAGAFDIAMLACLPGFTVMAPADEAELTHMIATAVAHDAGPIAFRFPRGEGVGVERPVRGEVLPIGKGRVVREGTDIALLSLGTRLAACQEAAERLASLGHSATVADARFAKPIDRDLILRLAREHRALVIVEEGSVGGF
;
A
#
# COMPACT_ATOMS: atom_id res chain seq x y z
N ALA A 1 8.67 -4.15 -14.59
CA ALA A 1 8.71 -5.39 -13.82
C ALA A 1 8.18 -6.53 -14.68
N MET A 2 8.25 -7.75 -14.27
CA MET A 2 7.89 -8.96 -15.04
C MET A 2 6.37 -9.09 -15.21
N PRO A 3 5.76 -8.82 -16.38
CA PRO A 3 4.30 -8.81 -16.55
C PRO A 3 3.64 -10.13 -16.20
N SER A 4 4.26 -11.26 -16.57
CA SER A 4 3.74 -12.60 -16.25
C SER A 4 3.75 -12.93 -14.74
N GLY A 5 4.67 -12.32 -13.97
CA GLY A 5 4.75 -12.50 -12.53
C GLY A 5 3.80 -11.61 -11.73
N THR A 6 3.24 -10.58 -12.35
CA THR A 6 2.36 -9.58 -11.72
C THR A 6 0.91 -9.64 -12.23
N GLY A 7 0.61 -10.51 -13.21
CA GLY A 7 -0.70 -10.55 -13.86
C GLY A 7 -0.98 -9.38 -14.81
N LEU A 8 0.00 -8.52 -15.07
CA LEU A 8 -0.13 -7.39 -16.00
C LEU A 8 -0.21 -7.81 -17.47
N ASP A 9 0.14 -9.05 -17.80
CA ASP A 9 -0.08 -9.65 -19.10
C ASP A 9 -1.56 -9.66 -19.49
N LEU A 10 -2.48 -9.86 -18.54
CA LEU A 10 -3.93 -9.76 -18.79
C LEU A 10 -4.33 -8.34 -19.19
N PHE A 11 -3.78 -7.34 -18.50
CA PHE A 11 -4.01 -5.94 -18.87
C PHE A 11 -3.37 -5.61 -20.23
N GLY A 12 -2.16 -6.13 -20.48
CA GLY A 12 -1.47 -5.96 -21.76
C GLY A 12 -2.20 -6.56 -22.96
N GLN A 13 -2.84 -7.71 -22.77
CA GLN A 13 -3.70 -8.31 -23.80
C GLN A 13 -4.95 -7.46 -24.08
N ALA A 14 -5.58 -6.92 -23.03
CA ALA A 14 -6.78 -6.08 -23.17
C ALA A 14 -6.45 -4.67 -23.71
N PHE A 15 -5.29 -4.11 -23.35
CA PHE A 15 -4.90 -2.73 -23.69
C PHE A 15 -3.46 -2.64 -24.19
N PRO A 16 -3.09 -3.25 -25.34
CA PRO A 16 -1.72 -3.36 -25.81
C PRO A 16 -1.04 -1.99 -26.07
N THR A 17 -1.79 -0.98 -26.48
CA THR A 17 -1.28 0.37 -26.72
C THR A 17 -1.09 1.20 -25.45
N ARG A 18 -1.50 0.68 -24.29
CA ARG A 18 -1.36 1.32 -22.97
C ARG A 18 -0.42 0.56 -22.05
N THR A 19 0.24 -0.48 -22.56
CA THR A 19 1.14 -1.33 -21.78
C THR A 19 2.53 -1.23 -22.35
N PHE A 20 3.49 -0.92 -21.47
CA PHE A 20 4.90 -0.76 -21.80
C PHE A 20 5.71 -1.69 -20.93
N ASP A 21 6.24 -2.77 -21.50
CA ASP A 21 7.20 -3.63 -20.81
C ASP A 21 8.60 -3.05 -20.99
N VAL A 22 9.18 -2.59 -19.90
CA VAL A 22 10.53 -2.00 -19.88
C VAL A 22 11.62 -3.03 -19.53
N GLY A 23 11.24 -4.31 -19.42
CA GLY A 23 12.13 -5.35 -18.93
C GLY A 23 12.48 -5.18 -17.44
N ILE A 24 13.61 -5.74 -17.04
CA ILE A 24 14.13 -5.60 -15.65
C ILE A 24 14.97 -4.31 -15.58
N ALA A 25 14.31 -3.17 -15.64
CA ALA A 25 14.94 -1.85 -15.67
C ALA A 25 14.12 -0.85 -14.82
N GLU A 26 14.19 -1.01 -13.49
CA GLU A 26 13.38 -0.26 -12.53
C GLU A 26 13.62 1.25 -12.63
N GLN A 27 14.88 1.68 -12.81
CA GLN A 27 15.22 3.10 -12.98
C GLN A 27 14.52 3.67 -14.22
N HIS A 28 14.60 2.94 -15.35
CA HIS A 28 13.93 3.36 -16.58
C HIS A 28 12.42 3.40 -16.42
N ALA A 29 11.83 2.42 -15.73
CA ALA A 29 10.39 2.38 -15.48
C ALA A 29 9.91 3.65 -14.74
N VAL A 30 10.65 4.09 -13.72
CA VAL A 30 10.30 5.29 -12.94
C VAL A 30 10.47 6.55 -13.78
N THR A 31 11.61 6.74 -14.44
CA THR A 31 11.86 7.92 -15.28
C THR A 31 10.86 8.00 -16.44
N PHE A 32 10.55 6.87 -17.07
CA PHE A 32 9.55 6.82 -18.15
C PHE A 32 8.15 7.20 -17.64
N ALA A 33 7.75 6.67 -16.48
CA ALA A 33 6.48 7.03 -15.85
C ALA A 33 6.45 8.53 -15.47
N ALA A 34 7.56 9.07 -14.97
CA ALA A 34 7.69 10.51 -14.69
C ALA A 34 7.48 11.36 -15.93
N GLY A 35 8.11 11.00 -17.06
CA GLY A 35 7.92 11.67 -18.35
C GLY A 35 6.47 11.64 -18.82
N LEU A 36 5.80 10.48 -18.71
CA LEU A 36 4.37 10.37 -19.03
C LEU A 36 3.51 11.27 -18.12
N ALA A 37 3.80 11.31 -16.83
CA ALA A 37 3.06 12.16 -15.89
C ALA A 37 3.27 13.65 -16.15
N ALA A 38 4.48 14.07 -16.56
CA ALA A 38 4.79 15.44 -16.94
C ALA A 38 3.99 15.90 -18.16
N GLU A 39 3.67 14.98 -19.08
CA GLU A 39 2.82 15.24 -20.25
C GLU A 39 1.30 15.06 -19.96
N GLY A 40 0.91 14.95 -18.68
CA GLY A 40 -0.49 14.88 -18.26
C GLY A 40 -1.14 13.50 -18.35
N TYR A 41 -0.37 12.44 -18.62
CA TYR A 41 -0.88 11.08 -18.55
C TYR A 41 -0.99 10.59 -17.10
N LYS A 42 -1.73 9.50 -16.90
CA LYS A 42 -1.89 8.84 -15.59
C LYS A 42 -1.15 7.50 -15.56
N PRO A 43 0.19 7.50 -15.49
CA PRO A 43 0.95 6.27 -15.53
C PRO A 43 0.82 5.49 -14.24
N PHE A 44 0.70 4.16 -14.37
CA PHE A 44 0.90 3.20 -13.29
C PHE A 44 2.27 2.54 -13.48
N CYS A 45 3.17 2.76 -12.54
CA CYS A 45 4.49 2.16 -12.49
C CYS A 45 4.46 0.94 -11.57
N ALA A 46 4.42 -0.27 -12.14
CA ALA A 46 4.33 -1.51 -11.38
C ALA A 46 5.73 -2.09 -11.15
N LEU A 47 6.13 -2.21 -9.90
CA LEU A 47 7.43 -2.69 -9.45
C LEU A 47 7.29 -3.62 -8.25
N TYR A 48 8.25 -4.56 -8.07
CA TYR A 48 8.36 -5.27 -6.82
C TYR A 48 8.96 -4.37 -5.75
N SER A 49 8.45 -4.48 -4.53
CA SER A 49 8.91 -3.68 -3.39
C SER A 49 10.43 -3.72 -3.21
N THR A 50 11.02 -4.93 -3.20
CA THR A 50 12.48 -5.07 -3.05
C THR A 50 13.26 -4.46 -4.23
N PHE A 51 12.73 -4.50 -5.45
CA PHE A 51 13.43 -3.97 -6.63
C PHE A 51 13.20 -2.47 -6.85
N LEU A 52 12.22 -1.87 -6.18
CA LEU A 52 12.04 -0.42 -6.12
C LEU A 52 13.31 0.29 -5.60
N GLN A 53 14.09 -0.38 -4.75
CA GLN A 53 15.37 0.15 -4.26
C GLN A 53 16.33 0.55 -5.36
N ARG A 54 16.35 -0.16 -6.52
CA ARG A 54 17.19 0.21 -7.66
C ARG A 54 16.75 1.50 -8.35
N GLY A 55 15.45 1.80 -8.32
CA GLY A 55 14.89 3.00 -8.91
C GLY A 55 14.65 4.13 -7.92
N TYR A 56 15.14 4.02 -6.68
CA TYR A 56 14.82 4.97 -5.62
C TYR A 56 15.34 6.38 -5.90
N ASP A 57 16.52 6.50 -6.48
CA ASP A 57 17.04 7.81 -6.92
C ASP A 57 16.08 8.49 -7.91
N GLN A 58 15.56 7.75 -8.88
CA GLN A 58 14.58 8.26 -9.85
C GLN A 58 13.24 8.57 -9.19
N VAL A 59 12.82 7.79 -8.18
CA VAL A 59 11.62 8.14 -7.38
C VAL A 59 11.80 9.48 -6.69
N VAL A 60 12.99 9.76 -6.15
CA VAL A 60 13.31 11.04 -5.50
C VAL A 60 13.38 12.17 -6.52
N HIS A 61 14.28 12.06 -7.52
CA HIS A 61 14.61 13.16 -8.43
C HIS A 61 13.58 13.36 -9.54
N ASP A 62 13.12 12.27 -10.17
CA ASP A 62 12.26 12.40 -11.34
C ASP A 62 10.78 12.54 -10.95
N VAL A 63 10.39 12.07 -9.76
CA VAL A 63 8.99 12.06 -9.33
C VAL A 63 8.73 12.95 -8.13
N ALA A 64 9.34 12.67 -6.97
CA ALA A 64 8.97 13.33 -5.71
C ALA A 64 9.33 14.81 -5.67
N ILE A 65 10.55 15.19 -6.07
CA ILE A 65 11.00 16.60 -6.12
C ILE A 65 10.13 17.43 -7.06
N GLN A 66 9.69 16.83 -8.17
CA GLN A 66 8.84 17.49 -9.16
C GLN A 66 7.35 17.38 -8.83
N ASN A 67 7.00 16.63 -7.77
CA ASN A 67 5.61 16.35 -7.35
C ASN A 67 4.74 15.78 -8.49
N LEU A 68 5.31 14.94 -9.36
CA LEU A 68 4.60 14.36 -10.49
C LEU A 68 3.63 13.26 -10.04
N PRO A 69 2.40 13.22 -10.57
CA PRO A 69 1.37 12.28 -10.16
C PRO A 69 1.56 10.88 -10.76
N VAL A 70 2.68 10.24 -10.45
CA VAL A 70 2.96 8.84 -10.79
C VAL A 70 2.26 7.93 -9.78
N ARG A 71 1.61 6.86 -10.27
CA ARG A 71 0.94 5.83 -9.47
C ARG A 71 1.84 4.61 -9.39
N PHE A 72 2.34 4.32 -8.19
CA PHE A 72 3.19 3.15 -7.95
C PHE A 72 2.34 1.97 -7.47
N ALA A 73 2.30 0.90 -8.26
CA ALA A 73 1.77 -0.38 -7.84
C ALA A 73 2.94 -1.23 -7.33
N VAL A 74 3.07 -1.29 -6.01
CA VAL A 74 4.20 -1.95 -5.33
C VAL A 74 3.80 -3.36 -4.94
N ASP A 75 4.17 -4.30 -5.78
CA ASP A 75 3.92 -5.73 -5.59
C ASP A 75 4.97 -6.36 -4.67
N ARG A 76 4.66 -7.47 -4.05
CA ARG A 76 5.53 -8.23 -3.13
C ARG A 76 6.03 -7.39 -1.95
N ALA A 77 5.15 -6.58 -1.40
CA ALA A 77 5.40 -5.87 -0.17
C ALA A 77 5.32 -6.81 1.04
N GLY A 78 6.16 -6.57 2.04
CA GLY A 78 6.24 -7.41 3.23
C GLY A 78 7.05 -8.69 3.04
N LEU A 79 6.75 -9.72 3.84
CA LEU A 79 7.41 -11.02 3.78
C LEU A 79 6.80 -11.87 2.67
N VAL A 80 7.64 -12.38 1.78
CA VAL A 80 7.23 -13.02 0.52
C VAL A 80 7.27 -14.55 0.54
N GLY A 81 7.60 -15.16 1.68
CA GLY A 81 7.61 -16.61 1.84
C GLY A 81 8.59 -17.32 0.89
N ALA A 82 8.04 -18.11 -0.04
CA ALA A 82 8.81 -18.95 -0.95
C ALA A 82 9.78 -18.20 -1.88
N ASP A 83 9.57 -16.92 -2.14
CA ASP A 83 10.50 -16.11 -2.95
C ASP A 83 11.83 -15.83 -2.20
N GLY A 84 11.84 -16.00 -0.89
CA GLY A 84 13.03 -15.90 -0.05
C GLY A 84 13.45 -14.47 0.31
N ALA A 85 14.52 -14.37 1.09
CA ALA A 85 14.97 -13.11 1.69
C ALA A 85 15.31 -12.01 0.68
N THR A 86 15.79 -12.36 -0.51
CA THR A 86 16.14 -11.39 -1.57
C THR A 86 14.93 -10.68 -2.18
N HIS A 87 13.73 -11.21 -1.95
CA HIS A 87 12.47 -10.66 -2.46
C HIS A 87 11.62 -10.01 -1.37
N ALA A 88 12.07 -10.04 -0.11
CA ALA A 88 11.35 -9.42 1.00
C ALA A 88 11.22 -7.89 0.79
N GLY A 89 9.97 -7.42 0.75
CA GLY A 89 9.61 -6.03 0.54
C GLY A 89 9.42 -5.28 1.86
N ALA A 90 10.47 -5.18 2.68
CA ALA A 90 10.40 -4.63 4.03
C ALA A 90 10.61 -3.11 4.11
N PHE A 91 11.15 -2.46 3.07
CA PHE A 91 11.65 -1.08 3.16
C PHE A 91 10.84 -0.04 2.38
N ASP A 92 9.86 -0.46 1.60
CA ASP A 92 9.06 0.42 0.73
C ASP A 92 8.33 1.52 1.51
N ILE A 93 7.73 1.20 2.67
CA ILE A 93 7.07 2.20 3.52
C ILE A 93 8.09 3.25 3.96
N ALA A 94 9.21 2.84 4.56
CA ALA A 94 10.24 3.76 5.06
C ALA A 94 10.81 4.64 3.94
N MET A 95 11.07 4.07 2.75
CA MET A 95 11.60 4.80 1.60
C MET A 95 10.60 5.82 1.03
N LEU A 96 9.33 5.47 0.93
CA LEU A 96 8.33 6.33 0.31
C LEU A 96 7.72 7.32 1.28
N ALA A 97 7.51 6.93 2.54
CA ALA A 97 6.89 7.80 3.53
C ALA A 97 7.75 9.01 3.93
N CYS A 98 9.08 8.93 3.80
CA CYS A 98 9.96 10.07 4.08
C CYS A 98 9.92 11.14 2.97
N LEU A 99 9.46 10.82 1.76
CA LEU A 99 9.46 11.75 0.62
C LEU A 99 8.30 12.75 0.71
N PRO A 100 8.54 14.06 0.48
CA PRO A 100 7.48 15.07 0.42
C PRO A 100 6.43 14.74 -0.65
N GLY A 101 5.18 15.14 -0.43
CA GLY A 101 4.10 14.99 -1.41
C GLY A 101 3.60 13.56 -1.64
N PHE A 102 4.31 12.55 -1.18
CA PHE A 102 3.92 11.16 -1.38
C PHE A 102 2.70 10.75 -0.56
N THR A 103 1.78 10.01 -1.19
CA THR A 103 0.72 9.26 -0.50
C THR A 103 1.06 7.77 -0.56
N VAL A 104 1.00 7.08 0.58
CA VAL A 104 1.34 5.64 0.70
C VAL A 104 0.18 4.88 1.32
N MET A 105 -0.36 3.91 0.60
CA MET A 105 -1.52 3.08 0.97
C MET A 105 -1.13 1.60 1.08
N ALA A 106 -1.84 0.87 1.94
CA ALA A 106 -1.71 -0.58 2.05
C ALA A 106 -3.10 -1.22 2.23
N PRO A 107 -3.62 -1.95 1.23
CA PRO A 107 -4.92 -2.59 1.33
C PRO A 107 -4.89 -3.77 2.30
N ALA A 108 -5.97 -3.93 3.06
CA ALA A 108 -6.15 -5.07 3.96
C ALA A 108 -6.50 -6.37 3.20
N ASP A 109 -7.17 -6.23 2.07
CA ASP A 109 -7.68 -7.31 1.23
C ASP A 109 -7.87 -6.85 -0.23
N GLU A 110 -8.37 -7.74 -1.10
CA GLU A 110 -8.60 -7.46 -2.52
C GLU A 110 -9.75 -6.49 -2.79
N ALA A 111 -10.69 -6.33 -1.87
CA ALA A 111 -11.75 -5.31 -1.98
C ALA A 111 -11.16 -3.92 -1.70
N GLU A 112 -10.38 -3.77 -0.63
CA GLU A 112 -9.66 -2.54 -0.33
C GLU A 112 -8.66 -2.17 -1.45
N LEU A 113 -7.99 -3.17 -2.05
CA LEU A 113 -7.12 -2.92 -3.21
C LEU A 113 -7.89 -2.30 -4.38
N THR A 114 -9.12 -2.76 -4.63
CA THR A 114 -9.98 -2.20 -5.67
C THR A 114 -10.31 -0.73 -5.40
N HIS A 115 -10.61 -0.36 -4.14
CA HIS A 115 -10.82 1.03 -3.72
C HIS A 115 -9.55 1.87 -3.82
N MET A 116 -8.38 1.32 -3.45
CA MET A 116 -7.09 2.02 -3.53
C MET A 116 -6.65 2.27 -4.98
N ILE A 117 -6.94 1.36 -5.90
CA ILE A 117 -6.72 1.59 -7.34
C ILE A 117 -7.60 2.75 -7.82
N ALA A 118 -8.89 2.77 -7.47
CA ALA A 118 -9.78 3.89 -7.82
C ALA A 118 -9.31 5.21 -7.23
N THR A 119 -8.82 5.19 -5.99
CA THR A 119 -8.24 6.35 -5.31
C THR A 119 -6.99 6.85 -6.05
N ALA A 120 -6.09 5.94 -6.44
CA ALA A 120 -4.89 6.27 -7.19
C ALA A 120 -5.23 6.87 -8.57
N VAL A 121 -6.25 6.36 -9.27
CA VAL A 121 -6.73 6.93 -10.55
C VAL A 121 -7.22 8.37 -10.36
N ALA A 122 -7.91 8.65 -9.26
CA ALA A 122 -8.48 9.97 -8.97
C ALA A 122 -7.45 10.98 -8.41
N HIS A 123 -6.30 10.51 -7.91
CA HIS A 123 -5.31 11.34 -7.23
C HIS A 123 -4.34 11.97 -8.23
N ASP A 124 -4.42 13.29 -8.40
CA ASP A 124 -3.56 14.09 -9.29
C ASP A 124 -2.70 15.13 -8.53
N ALA A 125 -2.77 15.14 -7.19
CA ALA A 125 -2.08 16.15 -6.38
C ALA A 125 -0.58 15.87 -6.16
N GLY A 126 -0.10 14.68 -6.52
CA GLY A 126 1.29 14.25 -6.37
C GLY A 126 1.42 12.73 -6.50
N PRO A 127 2.60 12.18 -6.19
CA PRO A 127 2.84 10.76 -6.30
C PRO A 127 2.05 9.96 -5.25
N ILE A 128 1.55 8.80 -5.67
CA ILE A 128 0.78 7.88 -4.83
C ILE A 128 1.23 6.45 -5.03
N ALA A 129 1.37 5.71 -3.94
CA ALA A 129 1.71 4.30 -3.95
C ALA A 129 0.66 3.47 -3.21
N PHE A 130 0.36 2.29 -3.73
CA PHE A 130 -0.35 1.25 -3.00
C PHE A 130 0.50 -0.02 -3.03
N ARG A 131 0.71 -0.59 -1.84
CA ARG A 131 1.59 -1.74 -1.63
C ARG A 131 0.77 -2.96 -1.24
N PHE A 132 1.03 -4.09 -1.87
CA PHE A 132 0.30 -5.34 -1.63
C PHE A 132 1.25 -6.54 -1.63
N PRO A 133 0.91 -7.62 -0.91
CA PRO A 133 1.77 -8.79 -0.76
C PRO A 133 1.76 -9.67 -2.00
N ARG A 134 2.68 -10.63 -2.04
CA ARG A 134 2.61 -11.79 -2.91
C ARG A 134 1.64 -12.81 -2.31
N GLY A 135 0.67 -13.25 -3.07
CA GLY A 135 -0.26 -14.29 -2.64
C GLY A 135 -1.58 -14.24 -3.38
N GLU A 136 -2.44 -15.17 -3.04
CA GLU A 136 -3.83 -15.15 -3.47
C GLU A 136 -4.64 -14.22 -2.55
N GLY A 137 -5.76 -13.69 -3.05
CA GLY A 137 -6.71 -12.97 -2.22
C GLY A 137 -7.34 -13.86 -1.16
N VAL A 138 -7.83 -13.27 -0.09
CA VAL A 138 -8.48 -14.00 1.01
C VAL A 138 -9.91 -14.44 0.69
N GLY A 139 -10.42 -14.09 -0.50
CA GLY A 139 -11.73 -14.52 -0.99
C GLY A 139 -12.87 -13.60 -0.60
N VAL A 140 -12.61 -12.34 -0.23
CA VAL A 140 -13.68 -11.36 -0.01
C VAL A 140 -14.33 -10.94 -1.32
N GLU A 141 -15.62 -10.62 -1.27
CA GLU A 141 -16.33 -10.14 -2.44
C GLU A 141 -15.75 -8.79 -2.89
N ARG A 142 -15.29 -8.75 -4.13
CA ARG A 142 -14.72 -7.54 -4.71
C ARG A 142 -15.82 -6.68 -5.32
N PRO A 143 -15.84 -5.37 -5.06
CA PRO A 143 -16.78 -4.49 -5.73
C PRO A 143 -16.46 -4.43 -7.24
N VAL A 144 -17.50 -4.37 -8.07
CA VAL A 144 -17.35 -4.22 -9.53
C VAL A 144 -16.64 -2.91 -9.88
N ARG A 145 -16.83 -1.88 -9.04
CA ARG A 145 -16.19 -0.58 -9.17
C ARG A 145 -15.69 -0.09 -7.82
N GLY A 146 -14.42 0.30 -7.77
CA GLY A 146 -13.84 0.88 -6.56
C GLY A 146 -14.37 2.28 -6.26
N GLU A 147 -14.49 2.59 -4.98
CA GLU A 147 -14.77 3.94 -4.48
C GLU A 147 -13.48 4.68 -4.18
N VAL A 148 -13.51 6.00 -4.33
CA VAL A 148 -12.36 6.86 -3.98
C VAL A 148 -12.35 7.05 -2.47
N LEU A 149 -11.28 6.57 -1.82
CA LEU A 149 -11.11 6.69 -0.39
C LEU A 149 -10.68 8.12 0.00
N PRO A 150 -11.18 8.66 1.11
CA PRO A 150 -10.66 9.90 1.67
C PRO A 150 -9.19 9.71 2.06
N ILE A 151 -8.29 10.51 1.46
CA ILE A 151 -6.84 10.42 1.70
C ILE A 151 -6.54 10.64 3.19
N GLY A 152 -5.72 9.73 3.76
CA GLY A 152 -5.30 9.80 5.16
C GLY A 152 -6.40 9.44 6.15
N LYS A 153 -7.45 8.72 5.75
CA LYS A 153 -8.50 8.25 6.65
C LYS A 153 -8.50 6.73 6.79
N GLY A 154 -8.28 6.28 8.02
CA GLY A 154 -8.47 4.90 8.43
C GLY A 154 -9.94 4.58 8.73
N ARG A 155 -10.19 3.35 9.19
CA ARG A 155 -11.52 2.90 9.64
C ARG A 155 -11.40 2.01 10.87
N VAL A 156 -12.43 2.03 11.72
CA VAL A 156 -12.57 1.06 12.80
C VAL A 156 -13.45 -0.08 12.30
N VAL A 157 -12.98 -1.31 12.44
CA VAL A 157 -13.69 -2.53 12.02
C VAL A 157 -14.31 -3.27 13.20
N ARG A 158 -13.81 -2.99 14.41
CA ARG A 158 -14.33 -3.51 15.67
C ARG A 158 -14.08 -2.50 16.78
N GLU A 159 -15.08 -2.20 17.57
CA GLU A 159 -14.94 -1.37 18.78
C GLU A 159 -14.66 -2.23 20.02
N GLY A 160 -13.85 -1.71 20.92
CA GLY A 160 -13.47 -2.29 22.21
C GLY A 160 -13.01 -1.20 23.18
N THR A 161 -12.57 -1.58 24.38
CA THR A 161 -12.28 -0.61 25.45
C THR A 161 -10.91 -0.74 26.12
N ASP A 162 -10.22 -1.90 25.99
CA ASP A 162 -8.98 -2.13 26.74
C ASP A 162 -7.73 -1.90 25.89
N ILE A 163 -7.68 -2.50 24.69
CA ILE A 163 -6.51 -2.53 23.82
C ILE A 163 -6.93 -2.08 22.43
N ALA A 164 -6.13 -1.25 21.79
CA ALA A 164 -6.30 -0.93 20.37
C ALA A 164 -5.27 -1.68 19.53
N LEU A 165 -5.74 -2.35 18.47
CA LEU A 165 -4.91 -2.97 17.44
C LEU A 165 -5.07 -2.14 16.17
N LEU A 166 -4.03 -1.39 15.79
CA LEU A 166 -4.00 -0.60 14.55
C LEU A 166 -3.20 -1.37 13.50
N SER A 167 -3.90 -1.89 12.52
CA SER A 167 -3.31 -2.63 11.41
C SER A 167 -3.02 -1.75 10.21
N LEU A 168 -1.95 -2.04 9.50
CA LEU A 168 -1.69 -1.51 8.16
C LEU A 168 -1.57 -2.68 7.17
N GLY A 169 -2.42 -2.68 6.13
CA GLY A 169 -2.42 -3.71 5.11
C GLY A 169 -2.96 -5.06 5.59
N THR A 170 -2.46 -6.15 5.04
CA THR A 170 -3.01 -7.51 5.17
C THR A 170 -2.97 -8.11 6.57
N ARG A 171 -2.34 -7.46 7.54
CA ARG A 171 -2.36 -7.92 8.94
C ARG A 171 -3.69 -7.68 9.64
N LEU A 172 -4.67 -7.04 8.98
CA LEU A 172 -6.00 -6.76 9.56
C LEU A 172 -6.72 -8.04 10.01
N ALA A 173 -6.73 -9.09 9.20
CA ALA A 173 -7.34 -10.37 9.55
C ALA A 173 -6.71 -10.97 10.82
N ALA A 174 -5.38 -10.97 10.91
CA ALA A 174 -4.67 -11.44 12.11
C ALA A 174 -4.99 -10.58 13.35
N CYS A 175 -5.20 -9.28 13.18
CA CYS A 175 -5.65 -8.40 14.28
C CYS A 175 -7.08 -8.73 14.74
N GLN A 176 -7.97 -9.08 13.82
CA GLN A 176 -9.34 -9.50 14.15
C GLN A 176 -9.33 -10.84 14.92
N GLU A 177 -8.57 -11.83 14.47
CA GLU A 177 -8.37 -13.10 15.20
C GLU A 177 -7.76 -12.87 16.59
N ALA A 178 -6.75 -12.00 16.69
CA ALA A 178 -6.15 -11.64 17.97
C ALA A 178 -7.18 -11.00 18.92
N ALA A 179 -8.07 -10.14 18.41
CA ALA A 179 -9.11 -9.53 19.19
C ALA A 179 -10.14 -10.56 19.72
N GLU A 180 -10.47 -11.59 18.95
CA GLU A 180 -11.33 -12.69 19.41
C GLU A 180 -10.65 -13.50 20.52
N ARG A 181 -9.36 -13.80 20.38
CA ARG A 181 -8.57 -14.48 21.40
C ARG A 181 -8.45 -13.64 22.67
N LEU A 182 -8.25 -12.33 22.56
CA LEU A 182 -8.23 -11.41 23.69
C LEU A 182 -9.59 -11.39 24.41
N ALA A 183 -10.69 -11.41 23.66
CA ALA A 183 -12.03 -11.47 24.24
C ALA A 183 -12.27 -12.75 25.07
N SER A 184 -11.73 -13.90 24.62
CA SER A 184 -11.80 -15.15 25.39
C SER A 184 -10.99 -15.11 26.70
N LEU A 185 -10.03 -14.19 26.80
CA LEU A 185 -9.23 -13.92 28.00
C LEU A 185 -9.81 -12.78 28.87
N GLY A 186 -10.97 -12.24 28.52
CA GLY A 186 -11.65 -11.16 29.25
C GLY A 186 -11.19 -9.75 28.89
N HIS A 187 -10.47 -9.58 27.77
CA HIS A 187 -10.02 -8.28 27.28
C HIS A 187 -10.82 -7.83 26.05
N SER A 188 -11.26 -6.58 26.06
CA SER A 188 -12.01 -5.97 24.95
C SER A 188 -11.05 -5.20 24.04
N ALA A 189 -10.95 -5.59 22.75
CA ALA A 189 -10.04 -4.96 21.82
C ALA A 189 -10.76 -4.21 20.69
N THR A 190 -10.36 -2.96 20.45
CA THR A 190 -10.66 -2.23 19.22
C THR A 190 -9.71 -2.70 18.11
N VAL A 191 -10.23 -2.93 16.90
CA VAL A 191 -9.42 -3.19 15.71
C VAL A 191 -9.69 -2.10 14.69
N ALA A 192 -8.62 -1.45 14.24
CA ALA A 192 -8.65 -0.41 13.24
C ALA A 192 -7.70 -0.73 12.08
N ASP A 193 -8.12 -0.33 10.88
CA ASP A 193 -7.34 -0.39 9.65
C ASP A 193 -6.86 1.03 9.32
N ALA A 194 -5.56 1.23 9.35
CA ALA A 194 -4.95 2.53 9.08
C ALA A 194 -5.10 2.93 7.61
N ARG A 195 -5.17 1.98 6.65
CA ARG A 195 -5.21 2.18 5.20
C ARG A 195 -4.03 2.96 4.61
N PHE A 196 -3.61 4.02 5.30
CA PHE A 196 -2.56 4.94 4.85
C PHE A 196 -1.39 4.96 5.83
N ALA A 197 -0.20 4.68 5.33
CA ALA A 197 1.04 4.96 6.04
C ALA A 197 1.40 6.46 5.93
N LYS A 198 0.95 7.11 4.83
CA LYS A 198 1.12 8.56 4.63
C LYS A 198 0.02 9.11 3.71
N PRO A 199 -0.64 10.22 4.09
CA PRO A 199 -0.65 10.77 5.44
C PRO A 199 -1.36 9.84 6.42
N ILE A 200 -0.95 9.86 7.69
CA ILE A 200 -1.61 9.08 8.76
C ILE A 200 -2.93 9.73 9.17
N ASP A 201 -3.91 8.93 9.61
CA ASP A 201 -5.10 9.44 10.29
C ASP A 201 -4.79 9.80 11.74
N ARG A 202 -4.31 11.04 11.92
CA ARG A 202 -3.92 11.56 13.23
C ARG A 202 -5.05 11.49 14.25
N ASP A 203 -6.28 11.80 13.83
CA ASP A 203 -7.44 11.84 14.73
C ASP A 203 -7.78 10.43 15.24
N LEU A 204 -7.80 9.45 14.33
CA LEU A 204 -7.98 8.05 14.68
C LEU A 204 -6.89 7.56 15.65
N ILE A 205 -5.61 7.79 15.32
CA ILE A 205 -4.48 7.35 16.16
C ILE A 205 -4.56 7.98 17.56
N LEU A 206 -4.83 9.29 17.64
CA LEU A 206 -4.95 9.98 18.93
C LEU A 206 -6.15 9.49 19.73
N ARG A 207 -7.28 9.17 19.07
CA ARG A 207 -8.42 8.55 19.72
C ARG A 207 -8.04 7.19 20.33
N LEU A 208 -7.47 6.31 19.52
CA LEU A 208 -7.04 4.98 19.95
C LEU A 208 -6.05 5.03 21.13
N ALA A 209 -5.08 5.95 21.05
CA ALA A 209 -4.06 6.10 22.10
C ALA A 209 -4.63 6.68 23.42
N ARG A 210 -5.68 7.49 23.39
CA ARG A 210 -6.29 8.09 24.58
C ARG A 210 -7.34 7.22 25.25
N GLU A 211 -8.08 6.45 24.45
CA GLU A 211 -9.22 5.68 24.92
C GLU A 211 -8.86 4.26 25.36
N HIS A 212 -7.63 3.79 25.08
CA HIS A 212 -7.19 2.44 25.40
C HIS A 212 -5.94 2.43 26.28
N ARG A 213 -5.75 1.37 27.07
CA ARG A 213 -4.59 1.18 27.93
C ARG A 213 -3.31 0.92 27.15
N ALA A 214 -3.45 0.35 25.94
CA ALA A 214 -2.34 0.07 25.03
C ALA A 214 -2.79 0.24 23.58
N LEU A 215 -1.92 0.79 22.76
CA LEU A 215 -2.03 0.81 21.30
C LEU A 215 -0.92 -0.07 20.72
N VAL A 216 -1.32 -1.09 19.99
CA VAL A 216 -0.41 -2.01 19.28
C VAL A 216 -0.54 -1.75 17.79
N ILE A 217 0.57 -1.41 17.15
CA ILE A 217 0.64 -1.21 15.71
C ILE A 217 1.14 -2.50 15.07
N VAL A 218 0.47 -2.95 14.01
CA VAL A 218 0.79 -4.21 13.32
C VAL A 218 0.89 -3.97 11.83
N GLU A 219 2.09 -4.19 11.30
CA GLU A 219 2.37 -4.03 9.87
C GLU A 219 3.40 -5.06 9.38
N GLU A 220 3.59 -5.16 8.09
CA GLU A 220 4.57 -6.03 7.45
C GLU A 220 5.64 -5.21 6.74
N GLY A 221 6.61 -4.72 7.50
CA GLY A 221 7.69 -3.88 7.02
C GLY A 221 8.88 -3.88 7.99
N SER A 222 9.72 -2.86 7.89
CA SER A 222 10.84 -2.65 8.81
C SER A 222 10.43 -1.79 10.01
N VAL A 223 11.07 -1.98 11.16
CA VAL A 223 10.90 -1.09 12.31
C VAL A 223 11.22 0.35 11.89
N GLY A 224 10.29 1.27 12.16
CA GLY A 224 10.37 2.66 11.72
C GLY A 224 9.74 2.92 10.33
N GLY A 225 9.01 1.96 9.75
CA GLY A 225 8.28 2.12 8.50
C GLY A 225 6.95 2.84 8.69
N PHE A 226 6.16 2.39 9.66
CA PHE A 226 4.83 2.95 9.97
C PHE A 226 4.67 3.27 11.46
#